data_abcea33bf462ce374ac960bd792c47ae
#
_entry.id   abcea33bf462ce374ac960bd792c47ae
#
_cell.length_a   1.000
_cell.length_b   1.000
_cell.length_c   1.000
_cell.angle_alpha   90.00
_cell.angle_beta   90.00
_cell.angle_gamma   90.00
#
_symmetry.space_group_name_H-M   'P 1'
#
loop_
_entity.id
_entity.type
_entity.pdbx_description
1 polymer ?
#
loop_
_entity_poly.entity_id
_entity_poly.type
_entity_poly.pdbx_seq_one_letter_code
_entity_poly.pdbx_strand_id
1 'polypeptide(L)'
;MRENVNKVDWTAGYAFASYREPDRKIVNSILDENRTEQPNYYVSDPMRYYQELKDHSASIAANYEHKFTVSDRFAPVLNGGVYGEYKSRTFAARRFGYNLLGSGYDRYADWDYTELFANENISADKIWMRETTTNSDSYTSENMLGAAYVSAKLNYGEVLNANIGVRMEYYQLKMDGYSSDGTTPVHLDNKTTDFFPSVNVAYNLSQKHLVRAAYGRSVNRPEFREVVPYVYFNFERDANIVGNTELKNAYADNIDLRYEFYPAAGEMITIGGFYKHFKDPIEETYNEAGSGLQYTYHNAKNAETFGVELDVRKNLDFIGLRGVSFVCNAAYVYSRVRFEEGAPERDRPLAGQSPYLVNAGFFYQYDDKGISASFLYNRIGKRIESVGVPMQNQNEDIPDIYEMPRNSLDLTFSKKIGKIVEVKAGIQDMLNSKVEYKQFVKLTDDKGGKSEREQLIRSYRPGVDINVGVSLRF
;
A
#
# COMPACT_ATOMS: atom_id res chain seq x y z
N MET A 1 49.93 15.71 3.47
CA MET A 1 48.84 16.26 4.29
C MET A 1 47.56 15.56 3.88
N ARG A 2 46.85 14.93 4.81
CA ARG A 2 45.53 14.32 4.51
C ARG A 2 44.50 15.41 4.63
N GLU A 3 43.88 15.77 3.54
CA GLU A 3 42.91 16.89 3.51
C GLU A 3 41.56 16.39 4.09
N ASN A 4 41.04 17.17 5.03
CA ASN A 4 39.63 17.06 5.43
C ASN A 4 38.78 17.54 4.26
N VAL A 5 37.76 16.79 3.88
CA VAL A 5 36.89 17.10 2.76
C VAL A 5 35.55 17.59 3.30
N ASN A 6 35.17 18.78 2.86
CA ASN A 6 33.84 19.34 3.12
C ASN A 6 32.99 19.21 1.87
N LYS A 7 31.76 18.81 2.04
CA LYS A 7 30.75 18.76 0.98
C LYS A 7 29.47 19.43 1.46
N VAL A 8 28.94 20.31 0.62
CA VAL A 8 27.63 20.92 0.80
C VAL A 8 26.79 20.56 -0.40
N ASP A 9 25.59 20.11 -0.16
CA ASP A 9 24.58 19.93 -1.21
C ASP A 9 23.25 20.54 -0.75
N TRP A 10 22.48 20.97 -1.73
CA TRP A 10 21.12 21.46 -1.49
C TRP A 10 20.20 21.03 -2.63
N THR A 11 18.93 20.92 -2.31
CA THR A 11 17.88 20.59 -3.28
C THR A 11 16.66 21.44 -2.97
N ALA A 12 16.05 21.99 -4.02
CA ALA A 12 14.74 22.62 -3.94
C ALA A 12 13.81 21.95 -4.95
N GLY A 13 12.59 21.70 -4.55
CA GLY A 13 11.59 21.03 -5.38
C GLY A 13 10.25 21.71 -5.29
N TYR A 14 9.52 21.72 -6.41
CA TYR A 14 8.12 22.07 -6.46
C TYR A 14 7.39 21.04 -7.32
N ALA A 15 6.24 20.58 -6.85
CA ALA A 15 5.37 19.68 -7.57
C ALA A 15 3.93 20.18 -7.54
N PHE A 16 3.27 20.05 -8.66
CA PHE A 16 1.82 20.27 -8.78
C PHE A 16 1.19 18.99 -9.31
N ALA A 17 0.14 18.52 -8.63
CA ALA A 17 -0.68 17.42 -9.10
C ALA A 17 -2.15 17.84 -9.15
N SER A 18 -2.86 17.42 -10.19
CA SER A 18 -4.29 17.64 -10.32
C SER A 18 -4.95 16.33 -10.73
N TYR A 19 -6.01 15.98 -10.02
CA TYR A 19 -6.89 14.88 -10.36
C TYR A 19 -8.27 15.44 -10.66
N ARG A 20 -8.86 15.03 -11.78
CA ARG A 20 -10.21 15.40 -12.16
C ARG A 20 -11.01 14.17 -12.54
N GLU A 21 -12.20 14.12 -12.05
CA GLU A 21 -13.23 13.18 -12.45
C GLU A 21 -14.39 13.98 -13.04
N PRO A 22 -14.41 14.16 -14.37
CA PRO A 22 -15.30 15.16 -14.99
C PRO A 22 -16.75 14.72 -15.08
N ASP A 23 -17.06 13.43 -14.97
CA ASP A 23 -18.43 12.91 -15.03
C ASP A 23 -18.46 11.42 -14.70
N ARG A 24 -18.37 11.05 -13.44
CA ARG A 24 -18.63 9.68 -13.02
C ARG A 24 -20.12 9.46 -12.87
N LYS A 25 -20.65 8.46 -13.54
CA LYS A 25 -22.04 8.02 -13.44
C LYS A 25 -22.10 6.73 -12.64
N ILE A 26 -23.02 6.68 -11.69
CA ILE A 26 -23.33 5.48 -10.91
C ILE A 26 -24.80 5.18 -11.14
N VAL A 27 -25.08 3.97 -11.62
CA VAL A 27 -26.43 3.44 -11.75
C VAL A 27 -26.43 2.10 -11.07
N ASN A 28 -27.09 2.03 -9.93
CA ASN A 28 -27.29 0.79 -9.21
C ASN A 28 -28.61 0.15 -9.69
N SER A 29 -28.60 -1.16 -9.85
CA SER A 29 -29.79 -1.93 -10.18
C SER A 29 -29.96 -3.08 -9.19
N ILE A 30 -31.18 -3.30 -8.76
CA ILE A 30 -31.55 -4.39 -7.85
C ILE A 30 -32.30 -5.44 -8.68
N LEU A 31 -31.87 -6.70 -8.60
CA LEU A 31 -32.54 -7.81 -9.24
C LEU A 31 -33.80 -8.20 -8.47
N ASP A 32 -34.96 -8.23 -9.13
CA ASP A 32 -36.17 -8.80 -8.56
C ASP A 32 -36.19 -10.31 -8.74
N GLU A 33 -35.88 -11.05 -7.68
CA GLU A 33 -35.85 -12.51 -7.68
C GLU A 33 -37.24 -13.15 -7.83
N ASN A 34 -38.32 -12.40 -7.68
CA ASN A 34 -39.69 -12.92 -7.79
C ASN A 34 -40.21 -13.01 -9.24
N ARG A 35 -39.46 -12.46 -10.20
CA ARG A 35 -39.82 -12.53 -11.62
C ARG A 35 -38.90 -13.53 -12.33
N THR A 36 -39.45 -14.69 -12.65
CA THR A 36 -38.71 -15.84 -13.19
C THR A 36 -38.47 -15.80 -14.72
N GLU A 37 -39.14 -14.93 -15.46
CA GLU A 37 -39.09 -14.92 -16.95
C GLU A 37 -38.19 -13.86 -17.55
N GLN A 38 -37.95 -12.75 -16.86
CA GLN A 38 -36.89 -11.76 -17.16
C GLN A 38 -36.43 -11.09 -15.88
N PRO A 39 -35.12 -11.04 -15.58
CA PRO A 39 -34.64 -10.32 -14.42
C PRO A 39 -34.91 -8.84 -14.59
N ASN A 40 -35.83 -8.30 -13.81
CA ASN A 40 -36.05 -6.86 -13.73
C ASN A 40 -35.01 -6.23 -12.81
N TYR A 41 -34.34 -5.24 -13.36
CA TYR A 41 -33.42 -4.41 -12.60
C TYR A 41 -34.12 -3.12 -12.24
N TYR A 42 -34.27 -2.86 -10.97
CA TYR A 42 -34.67 -1.54 -10.48
C TYR A 42 -33.48 -0.63 -10.45
N VAL A 43 -33.56 0.51 -11.10
CA VAL A 43 -32.55 1.56 -10.96
C VAL A 43 -32.73 2.24 -9.60
N SER A 44 -31.74 2.12 -8.73
CA SER A 44 -31.72 2.74 -7.43
C SER A 44 -30.70 3.89 -7.41
N ASP A 45 -31.13 5.04 -6.95
CA ASP A 45 -30.31 6.22 -6.66
C ASP A 45 -29.22 6.53 -7.70
N PRO A 46 -29.59 6.70 -8.99
CA PRO A 46 -28.61 7.05 -10.00
C PRO A 46 -28.00 8.41 -9.73
N MET A 47 -26.68 8.50 -9.81
CA MET A 47 -25.93 9.68 -9.45
C MET A 47 -24.89 10.06 -10.50
N ARG A 48 -24.54 11.35 -10.55
CA ARG A 48 -23.39 11.89 -11.28
C ARG A 48 -22.49 12.65 -10.34
N TYR A 49 -21.18 12.41 -10.49
CA TYR A 49 -20.14 13.05 -9.71
C TYR A 49 -19.19 13.82 -10.60
N TYR A 50 -18.84 15.02 -10.14
CA TYR A 50 -17.79 15.84 -10.70
C TYR A 50 -16.87 16.20 -9.56
N GLN A 51 -15.59 15.86 -9.67
CA GLN A 51 -14.64 16.20 -8.59
C GLN A 51 -13.32 16.69 -9.14
N GLU A 52 -12.70 17.58 -8.40
CA GLU A 52 -11.38 18.11 -8.66
C GLU A 52 -10.57 18.14 -7.38
N LEU A 53 -9.32 17.65 -7.46
CA LEU A 53 -8.33 17.73 -6.42
C LEU A 53 -7.09 18.41 -7.00
N LYS A 54 -6.54 19.36 -6.26
CA LYS A 54 -5.30 20.06 -6.59
C LYS A 54 -4.35 20.00 -5.41
N ASP A 55 -3.14 19.54 -5.66
CA ASP A 55 -2.05 19.46 -4.71
C ASP A 55 -0.89 20.33 -5.17
N HIS A 56 -0.37 21.14 -4.26
CA HIS A 56 0.88 21.85 -4.40
C HIS A 56 1.84 21.38 -3.33
N SER A 57 3.07 21.07 -3.70
CA SER A 57 4.13 20.67 -2.76
C SER A 57 5.40 21.46 -3.09
N ALA A 58 5.98 22.09 -2.09
CA ALA A 58 7.28 22.75 -2.18
C ALA A 58 8.21 22.19 -1.11
N SER A 59 9.45 21.90 -1.45
CA SER A 59 10.43 21.37 -0.51
C SER A 59 11.82 22.00 -0.71
N ILE A 60 12.57 22.06 0.37
CA ILE A 60 13.97 22.49 0.38
C ILE A 60 14.77 21.60 1.33
N ALA A 61 15.96 21.23 0.94
CA ALA A 61 16.91 20.52 1.78
C ALA A 61 18.31 21.15 1.63
N ALA A 62 19.06 21.16 2.72
CA ALA A 62 20.48 21.50 2.70
C ALA A 62 21.23 20.53 3.61
N ASN A 63 22.33 19.97 3.11
CA ASN A 63 23.13 18.98 3.80
C ASN A 63 24.60 19.42 3.81
N TYR A 64 25.27 19.10 4.90
CA TYR A 64 26.69 19.28 5.08
C TYR A 64 27.34 17.98 5.51
N GLU A 65 28.42 17.62 4.84
CA GLU A 65 29.25 16.47 5.18
C GLU A 65 30.68 16.94 5.46
N HIS A 66 31.25 16.49 6.57
CA HIS A 66 32.64 16.68 6.93
C HIS A 66 33.32 15.35 7.13
N LYS A 67 34.33 15.06 6.33
CA LYS A 67 35.16 13.87 6.45
C LYS A 67 36.43 14.19 7.20
N PHE A 68 36.61 13.54 8.34
CA PHE A 68 37.83 13.60 9.13
C PHE A 68 38.81 12.54 8.63
N THR A 69 40.10 12.89 8.60
CA THR A 69 41.16 11.92 8.34
C THR A 69 42.00 11.74 9.60
N VAL A 70 41.59 10.80 10.46
CA VAL A 70 42.27 10.56 11.74
C VAL A 70 43.44 9.59 11.58
N SER A 71 43.24 8.49 10.84
CA SER A 71 44.29 7.52 10.51
C SER A 71 43.96 6.77 9.23
N ASP A 72 44.86 5.91 8.73
CA ASP A 72 44.62 5.07 7.55
C ASP A 72 43.44 4.09 7.72
N ARG A 73 43.18 3.73 8.98
CA ARG A 73 42.10 2.78 9.32
C ARG A 73 40.83 3.47 9.85
N PHE A 74 40.90 4.74 10.20
CA PHE A 74 39.77 5.43 10.81
C PHE A 74 39.56 6.81 10.19
N ALA A 75 38.49 6.94 9.41
CA ALA A 75 38.11 8.16 8.72
C ALA A 75 36.60 8.43 8.94
N PRO A 76 36.21 8.95 10.11
CA PRO A 76 34.81 9.21 10.39
C PRO A 76 34.26 10.36 9.52
N VAL A 77 32.95 10.28 9.23
CA VAL A 77 32.22 11.32 8.48
C VAL A 77 31.08 11.81 9.34
N LEU A 78 31.07 13.12 9.59
CA LEU A 78 29.95 13.79 10.24
C LEU A 78 29.04 14.39 9.19
N ASN A 79 27.74 14.12 9.30
CA ASN A 79 26.71 14.68 8.45
C ASN A 79 25.71 15.44 9.28
N GLY A 80 25.21 16.54 8.76
CA GLY A 80 24.10 17.29 9.33
C GLY A 80 23.31 17.97 8.23
N GLY A 81 22.04 18.21 8.46
CA GLY A 81 21.22 18.86 7.47
C GLY A 81 19.88 19.32 8.01
N VAL A 82 19.21 20.12 7.18
CA VAL A 82 17.88 20.66 7.42
C VAL A 82 16.98 20.35 6.24
N TYR A 83 15.70 20.19 6.52
CA TYR A 83 14.66 19.93 5.53
C TYR A 83 13.42 20.75 5.87
N GLY A 84 12.78 21.31 4.85
CA GLY A 84 11.49 21.96 4.95
C GLY A 84 10.58 21.50 3.82
N GLU A 85 9.32 21.25 4.14
CA GLU A 85 8.27 20.91 3.17
C GLU A 85 6.97 21.61 3.55
N TYR A 86 6.29 22.11 2.54
CA TYR A 86 4.94 22.63 2.63
C TYR A 86 4.09 21.98 1.54
N LYS A 87 2.94 21.45 1.93
CA LYS A 87 1.93 20.91 1.02
C LYS A 87 0.59 21.57 1.26
N SER A 88 -0.13 21.88 0.19
CA SER A 88 -1.52 22.31 0.27
C SER A 88 -2.38 21.52 -0.70
N ARG A 89 -3.57 21.17 -0.25
CA ARG A 89 -4.59 20.44 -1.02
C ARG A 89 -5.89 21.21 -1.00
N THR A 90 -6.51 21.33 -2.17
CA THR A 90 -7.91 21.71 -2.30
C THR A 90 -8.67 20.56 -2.96
N PHE A 91 -9.80 20.24 -2.40
CA PHE A 91 -10.73 19.25 -2.94
C PHE A 91 -12.12 19.84 -3.01
N ALA A 92 -12.80 19.62 -4.13
CA ALA A 92 -14.21 19.96 -4.28
C ALA A 92 -14.90 18.91 -5.16
N ALA A 93 -16.08 18.49 -4.74
CA ALA A 93 -16.93 17.62 -5.54
C ALA A 93 -18.33 18.26 -5.70
N ARG A 94 -19.00 17.91 -6.79
CA ARG A 94 -20.42 18.19 -7.01
C ARG A 94 -21.15 16.87 -7.25
N ARG A 95 -22.28 16.72 -6.60
CA ARG A 95 -23.14 15.55 -6.69
C ARG A 95 -24.50 15.91 -7.22
N PHE A 96 -24.99 15.10 -8.15
CA PHE A 96 -26.32 15.23 -8.72
C PHE A 96 -27.02 13.87 -8.63
N GLY A 97 -28.18 13.85 -7.99
CA GLY A 97 -29.07 12.70 -7.96
C GLY A 97 -30.20 12.85 -8.99
N TYR A 98 -30.73 11.75 -9.45
CA TYR A 98 -31.89 11.71 -10.30
C TYR A 98 -33.10 11.23 -9.50
N ASN A 99 -34.18 12.02 -9.49
CA ASN A 99 -35.42 11.61 -8.90
C ASN A 99 -36.33 11.04 -9.99
N LEU A 100 -36.76 9.81 -9.79
CA LEU A 100 -37.75 9.13 -10.61
C LEU A 100 -39.16 9.52 -10.10
N LEU A 101 -39.95 10.24 -10.90
CA LEU A 101 -41.28 10.64 -10.49
C LEU A 101 -42.30 9.49 -10.58
N GLY A 102 -43.13 9.36 -9.56
CA GLY A 102 -44.21 8.39 -9.45
C GLY A 102 -44.03 7.40 -8.33
N SER A 103 -45.13 6.76 -7.92
CA SER A 103 -45.15 5.72 -6.87
C SER A 103 -44.46 4.41 -7.29
N GLY A 104 -43.65 4.43 -8.33
CA GLY A 104 -43.22 3.18 -8.89
C GLY A 104 -41.85 3.22 -9.49
N TYR A 105 -40.89 2.68 -8.76
CA TYR A 105 -39.79 1.94 -9.36
C TYR A 105 -40.33 0.98 -10.45
N ASP A 106 -41.54 0.43 -10.28
CA ASP A 106 -42.25 -0.44 -11.24
C ASP A 106 -42.46 0.17 -12.62
N ARG A 107 -42.55 1.50 -12.73
CA ARG A 107 -42.80 2.17 -14.02
C ARG A 107 -41.57 2.10 -14.96
N TYR A 108 -40.38 1.98 -14.40
CA TYR A 108 -39.10 1.97 -15.11
C TYR A 108 -38.35 0.64 -15.01
N ALA A 109 -39.00 -0.36 -14.43
CA ALA A 109 -38.39 -1.65 -14.12
C ALA A 109 -37.91 -2.42 -15.35
N ASP A 110 -38.56 -2.22 -16.49
CA ASP A 110 -38.25 -2.92 -17.75
C ASP A 110 -37.40 -2.09 -18.71
N TRP A 111 -36.93 -0.90 -18.29
CA TRP A 111 -36.20 0.01 -19.14
C TRP A 111 -34.70 -0.24 -19.09
N ASP A 112 -34.06 -0.30 -20.24
CA ASP A 112 -32.63 -0.20 -20.31
C ASP A 112 -32.17 1.17 -19.78
N TYR A 113 -31.05 1.23 -19.07
CA TYR A 113 -30.56 2.48 -18.46
C TYR A 113 -30.23 3.55 -19.52
N THR A 114 -29.89 3.16 -20.76
CA THR A 114 -29.65 4.10 -21.87
C THR A 114 -30.94 4.73 -22.34
N GLU A 115 -32.04 3.98 -22.37
CA GLU A 115 -33.38 4.44 -22.67
C GLU A 115 -33.91 5.31 -21.52
N LEU A 116 -33.71 4.85 -20.27
CA LEU A 116 -34.15 5.57 -19.06
C LEU A 116 -33.58 6.98 -19.01
N PHE A 117 -32.29 7.14 -19.30
CA PHE A 117 -31.61 8.45 -19.27
C PHE A 117 -31.54 9.15 -20.63
N ALA A 118 -32.35 8.76 -21.60
CA ALA A 118 -32.48 9.48 -22.85
C ALA A 118 -33.01 10.90 -22.61
N ASN A 119 -32.59 11.86 -23.43
CA ASN A 119 -32.90 13.28 -23.22
C ASN A 119 -34.43 13.58 -23.10
N GLU A 120 -35.23 12.85 -23.85
CA GLU A 120 -36.73 12.99 -23.83
C GLU A 120 -37.36 12.54 -22.50
N ASN A 121 -36.62 11.80 -21.68
CA ASN A 121 -37.07 11.33 -20.38
C ASN A 121 -36.60 12.23 -19.23
N ILE A 122 -35.66 13.13 -19.51
CA ILE A 122 -35.15 14.09 -18.50
C ILE A 122 -36.01 15.36 -18.54
N SER A 123 -37.01 15.45 -17.66
CA SER A 123 -37.90 16.61 -17.52
C SER A 123 -38.46 16.66 -16.11
N ALA A 124 -39.05 17.81 -15.76
CA ALA A 124 -39.71 18.02 -14.47
C ALA A 124 -40.87 17.03 -14.19
N ASP A 125 -41.47 16.50 -15.25
CA ASP A 125 -42.66 15.63 -15.16
C ASP A 125 -42.29 14.14 -15.25
N LYS A 126 -41.01 13.80 -15.48
CA LYS A 126 -40.55 12.42 -15.62
C LYS A 126 -39.39 12.16 -14.69
N ILE A 127 -38.15 12.24 -15.20
CA ILE A 127 -36.93 12.10 -14.44
C ILE A 127 -36.28 13.48 -14.35
N TRP A 128 -36.06 13.96 -13.15
CA TRP A 128 -35.43 15.26 -12.95
C TRP A 128 -34.16 15.15 -12.12
N MET A 129 -33.15 15.92 -12.50
CA MET A 129 -31.86 15.96 -11.85
C MET A 129 -31.85 17.05 -10.78
N ARG A 130 -31.39 16.71 -9.59
CA ARG A 130 -31.22 17.63 -8.46
C ARG A 130 -29.77 17.60 -7.99
N GLU A 131 -29.22 18.78 -7.74
CA GLU A 131 -27.93 18.87 -7.06
C GLU A 131 -28.09 18.47 -5.59
N THR A 132 -27.28 17.53 -5.15
CA THR A 132 -27.24 16.99 -3.79
C THR A 132 -25.91 17.29 -3.09
N THR A 133 -25.12 18.21 -3.67
CA THR A 133 -23.87 18.68 -3.09
C THR A 133 -24.11 19.29 -1.72
N THR A 134 -23.27 18.94 -0.75
CA THR A 134 -23.27 19.47 0.60
C THR A 134 -21.94 20.15 0.93
N ASN A 135 -21.85 20.85 2.03
CA ASN A 135 -20.59 21.47 2.44
C ASN A 135 -19.49 20.44 2.70
N SER A 136 -19.84 19.19 3.08
CA SER A 136 -18.86 18.11 3.27
C SER A 136 -18.18 17.65 1.99
N ASP A 137 -18.70 18.05 0.82
CA ASP A 137 -18.12 17.68 -0.48
C ASP A 137 -16.91 18.55 -0.88
N SER A 138 -16.44 19.41 0.01
CA SER A 138 -15.25 20.24 -0.19
C SER A 138 -14.42 20.36 1.08
N TYR A 139 -13.10 20.41 0.92
CA TYR A 139 -12.18 20.70 2.02
C TYR A 139 -10.88 21.31 1.51
N THR A 140 -10.18 21.97 2.42
CA THR A 140 -8.79 22.39 2.24
C THR A 140 -7.91 21.76 3.30
N SER A 141 -6.69 21.39 2.94
CA SER A 141 -5.71 20.84 3.88
C SER A 141 -4.33 21.39 3.57
N GLU A 142 -3.56 21.63 4.62
CA GLU A 142 -2.18 22.05 4.54
C GLU A 142 -1.33 21.21 5.48
N ASN A 143 -0.12 20.86 5.07
CA ASN A 143 0.86 20.37 6.01
C ASN A 143 2.20 21.10 5.88
N MET A 144 2.88 21.24 7.00
CA MET A 144 4.22 21.78 7.08
C MET A 144 5.10 20.81 7.86
N LEU A 145 6.26 20.49 7.29
CA LEU A 145 7.29 19.67 7.91
C LEU A 145 8.60 20.45 7.94
N GLY A 146 9.13 20.67 9.13
CA GLY A 146 10.48 21.17 9.35
C GLY A 146 11.32 20.11 10.04
N ALA A 147 12.54 19.84 9.56
CA ALA A 147 13.39 18.84 10.17
C ALA A 147 14.86 19.24 10.21
N ALA A 148 15.57 18.71 11.18
CA ALA A 148 17.02 18.78 11.29
C ALA A 148 17.58 17.42 11.71
N TYR A 149 18.77 17.07 11.23
CA TYR A 149 19.41 15.83 11.60
C TYR A 149 20.92 15.99 11.78
N VAL A 150 21.48 15.09 12.58
CA VAL A 150 22.92 14.86 12.68
C VAL A 150 23.19 13.38 12.67
N SER A 151 24.24 12.95 11.95
CA SER A 151 24.69 11.55 11.95
C SER A 151 26.21 11.46 11.81
N ALA A 152 26.76 10.37 12.32
CA ALA A 152 28.18 10.02 12.20
C ALA A 152 28.31 8.65 11.53
N LYS A 153 29.08 8.59 10.44
CA LYS A 153 29.56 7.35 9.83
C LYS A 153 30.94 7.04 10.39
N LEU A 154 31.06 5.91 11.06
CA LEU A 154 32.28 5.44 11.71
C LEU A 154 32.80 4.22 10.95
N ASN A 155 33.86 4.40 10.18
CA ASN A 155 34.48 3.32 9.41
C ASN A 155 35.82 2.96 10.06
N TYR A 156 36.00 1.69 10.43
CA TYR A 156 37.28 1.20 10.98
C TYR A 156 37.83 0.10 10.07
N GLY A 157 38.74 0.51 9.20
CA GLY A 157 39.28 -0.35 8.14
C GLY A 157 38.17 -0.94 7.27
N GLU A 158 38.33 -2.22 6.94
CA GLU A 158 37.31 -2.99 6.24
C GLU A 158 36.47 -3.83 7.21
N VAL A 159 36.68 -3.71 8.51
CA VAL A 159 36.09 -4.58 9.54
C VAL A 159 34.75 -4.08 10.04
N LEU A 160 34.66 -2.78 10.33
CA LEU A 160 33.47 -2.20 10.98
C LEU A 160 33.01 -0.95 10.25
N ASN A 161 31.73 -0.92 9.91
CA ASN A 161 31.04 0.26 9.45
C ASN A 161 29.82 0.50 10.36
N ALA A 162 29.75 1.65 10.99
CA ALA A 162 28.60 2.06 11.79
C ALA A 162 28.07 3.41 11.31
N ASN A 163 26.76 3.56 11.28
CA ASN A 163 26.10 4.82 11.05
C ASN A 163 25.12 5.06 12.20
N ILE A 164 25.30 6.15 12.94
CA ILE A 164 24.51 6.52 14.11
C ILE A 164 24.00 7.92 13.89
N GLY A 165 22.73 8.15 14.07
CA GLY A 165 22.14 9.48 13.88
C GLY A 165 20.84 9.69 14.63
N VAL A 166 20.43 10.93 14.66
CA VAL A 166 19.12 11.35 15.14
C VAL A 166 18.58 12.45 14.23
N ARG A 167 17.29 12.37 13.96
CA ARG A 167 16.54 13.38 13.23
C ARG A 167 15.40 13.87 14.12
N MET A 168 15.25 15.19 14.20
CA MET A 168 14.11 15.86 14.81
C MET A 168 13.18 16.36 13.71
N GLU A 169 11.88 16.20 13.89
CA GLU A 169 10.86 16.72 12.98
C GLU A 169 9.81 17.51 13.76
N TYR A 170 9.50 18.70 13.27
CA TYR A 170 8.29 19.43 13.61
C TYR A 170 7.30 19.26 12.45
N TYR A 171 6.10 18.82 12.76
CA TYR A 171 5.04 18.60 11.79
C TYR A 171 3.77 19.29 12.22
N GLN A 172 3.10 19.95 11.31
CA GLN A 172 1.78 20.53 11.50
C GLN A 172 0.86 20.12 10.35
N LEU A 173 -0.31 19.62 10.67
CA LEU A 173 -1.40 19.31 9.77
C LEU A 173 -2.58 20.19 10.10
N LYS A 174 -3.04 20.99 9.11
CA LYS A 174 -4.28 21.76 9.19
C LYS A 174 -5.28 21.22 8.17
N MET A 175 -6.56 21.26 8.54
CA MET A 175 -7.66 20.93 7.65
C MET A 175 -8.88 21.75 8.03
N ASP A 176 -9.54 22.28 7.02
CA ASP A 176 -10.81 23.01 7.12
C ASP A 176 -11.84 22.31 6.23
N GLY A 177 -12.97 21.95 6.80
CA GLY A 177 -14.06 21.25 6.12
C GLY A 177 -15.32 21.23 6.95
N TYR A 178 -16.15 20.24 6.71
CA TYR A 178 -17.42 20.05 7.43
C TYR A 178 -17.56 18.59 7.86
N SER A 179 -18.36 18.33 8.88
CA SER A 179 -18.79 16.99 9.28
C SER A 179 -19.44 16.25 8.10
N SER A 180 -19.48 14.93 8.16
CA SER A 180 -19.98 14.07 7.06
C SER A 180 -21.42 14.39 6.64
N ASP A 181 -22.22 14.98 7.54
CA ASP A 181 -23.58 15.48 7.25
C ASP A 181 -23.61 16.89 6.63
N GLY A 182 -22.45 17.55 6.49
CA GLY A 182 -22.30 18.88 5.90
C GLY A 182 -22.80 20.04 6.76
N THR A 183 -23.13 19.81 8.04
CA THR A 183 -23.76 20.81 8.90
C THR A 183 -22.79 21.55 9.83
N THR A 184 -21.83 20.84 10.38
CA THR A 184 -20.91 21.37 11.38
C THR A 184 -19.53 21.63 10.78
N PRO A 185 -19.01 22.89 10.86
CA PRO A 185 -17.62 23.16 10.47
C PRO A 185 -16.65 22.34 11.31
N VAL A 186 -15.62 21.78 10.66
CA VAL A 186 -14.56 21.01 11.27
C VAL A 186 -13.22 21.65 10.96
N HIS A 187 -12.47 21.97 12.02
CA HIS A 187 -11.13 22.53 11.92
C HIS A 187 -10.15 21.63 12.66
N LEU A 188 -9.10 21.20 11.97
CA LEU A 188 -8.01 20.42 12.53
C LEU A 188 -6.73 21.25 12.51
N ASP A 189 -5.99 21.29 13.61
CA ASP A 189 -4.64 21.87 13.72
C ASP A 189 -3.79 20.98 14.64
N ASN A 190 -3.26 19.90 14.06
CA ASN A 190 -2.42 18.94 14.77
C ASN A 190 -0.95 19.28 14.63
N LYS A 191 -0.25 19.37 15.75
CA LYS A 191 1.19 19.68 15.83
C LYS A 191 1.92 18.61 16.58
N THR A 192 3.04 18.15 16.04
CA THR A 192 3.93 17.20 16.72
C THR A 192 5.39 17.59 16.58
N THR A 193 6.18 17.20 17.56
CA THR A 193 7.65 17.29 17.50
C THR A 193 8.20 15.95 17.94
N ASP A 194 8.91 15.30 17.03
CA ASP A 194 9.32 13.92 17.17
C ASP A 194 10.83 13.75 16.94
N PHE A 195 11.39 12.71 17.58
CA PHE A 195 12.80 12.34 17.45
C PHE A 195 12.91 10.92 16.89
N PHE A 196 13.75 10.77 15.86
CA PHE A 196 13.97 9.54 15.13
C PHE A 196 15.44 9.11 15.21
N PRO A 197 15.82 8.39 16.29
CA PRO A 197 17.15 7.79 16.37
C PRO A 197 17.29 6.65 15.38
N SER A 198 18.50 6.47 14.84
CA SER A 198 18.85 5.35 13.99
C SER A 198 20.28 4.88 14.23
N VAL A 199 20.48 3.57 14.21
CA VAL A 199 21.78 2.93 14.32
C VAL A 199 21.85 1.80 13.30
N ASN A 200 22.90 1.79 12.49
CA ASN A 200 23.19 0.68 11.58
C ASN A 200 24.64 0.28 11.76
N VAL A 201 24.89 -0.98 11.99
CA VAL A 201 26.23 -1.55 12.18
C VAL A 201 26.43 -2.70 11.22
N ALA A 202 27.52 -2.68 10.49
CA ALA A 202 27.98 -3.78 9.65
C ALA A 202 29.37 -4.21 10.10
N TYR A 203 29.48 -5.48 10.47
CA TYR A 203 30.72 -6.07 10.95
C TYR A 203 31.16 -7.21 10.03
N ASN A 204 32.29 -7.03 9.35
CA ASN A 204 32.90 -8.02 8.48
C ASN A 204 33.67 -9.01 9.32
N LEU A 205 33.11 -10.22 9.53
CA LEU A 205 33.76 -11.35 10.19
C LEU A 205 34.97 -11.84 9.38
N SER A 206 34.84 -11.76 8.06
CA SER A 206 35.90 -12.06 7.09
C SER A 206 35.54 -11.40 5.74
N GLN A 207 36.37 -11.60 4.70
CA GLN A 207 36.06 -11.13 3.33
C GLN A 207 34.77 -11.72 2.73
N LYS A 208 34.29 -12.83 3.30
CA LYS A 208 33.11 -13.55 2.80
C LYS A 208 31.92 -13.53 3.74
N HIS A 209 32.10 -13.10 4.98
CA HIS A 209 31.07 -13.18 6.03
C HIS A 209 30.85 -11.82 6.69
N LEU A 210 29.62 -11.38 6.72
CA LEU A 210 29.20 -10.10 7.24
C LEU A 210 27.98 -10.27 8.14
N VAL A 211 27.95 -9.55 9.25
CA VAL A 211 26.77 -9.41 10.12
C VAL A 211 26.35 -7.95 10.12
N ARG A 212 25.05 -7.73 9.96
CA ARG A 212 24.42 -6.39 10.10
C ARG A 212 23.44 -6.40 11.23
N ALA A 213 23.42 -5.31 11.98
CA ALA A 213 22.38 -5.01 12.94
C ALA A 213 21.89 -3.58 12.71
N ALA A 214 20.58 -3.38 12.75
CA ALA A 214 19.98 -2.07 12.59
C ALA A 214 18.88 -1.84 13.60
N TYR A 215 18.76 -0.59 14.05
CA TYR A 215 17.62 -0.07 14.77
C TYR A 215 17.23 1.27 14.15
N GLY A 216 15.93 1.52 14.03
CA GLY A 216 15.42 2.82 13.61
C GLY A 216 13.98 3.02 14.02
N ARG A 217 13.70 4.22 14.51
CA ARG A 217 12.33 4.68 14.75
C ARG A 217 11.81 5.45 13.55
N SER A 218 10.57 5.21 13.19
CA SER A 218 9.86 5.89 12.10
C SER A 218 8.46 6.31 12.51
N VAL A 219 7.84 7.16 11.72
CA VAL A 219 6.47 7.63 11.91
C VAL A 219 5.65 7.39 10.64
N ASN A 220 4.41 6.97 10.82
CA ASN A 220 3.36 6.99 9.82
C ASN A 220 2.35 8.06 10.25
N ARG A 221 2.25 9.13 9.47
CA ARG A 221 1.31 10.23 9.70
C ARG A 221 0.02 9.97 8.94
N PRO A 222 -1.13 10.31 9.53
CA PRO A 222 -2.38 10.22 8.79
C PRO A 222 -2.31 11.04 7.50
N GLU A 223 -2.79 10.45 6.41
CA GLU A 223 -2.96 11.17 5.15
C GLU A 223 -4.17 12.09 5.20
N PHE A 224 -4.21 13.10 4.33
CA PHE A 224 -5.36 14.01 4.26
C PHE A 224 -6.69 13.27 4.13
N ARG A 225 -6.73 12.19 3.35
CA ARG A 225 -7.94 11.41 3.13
C ARG A 225 -8.39 10.63 4.35
N GLU A 226 -7.47 10.23 5.21
CA GLU A 226 -7.75 9.47 6.43
C GLU A 226 -8.33 10.36 7.55
N VAL A 227 -8.03 11.67 7.52
CA VAL A 227 -8.50 12.61 8.54
C VAL A 227 -9.73 13.40 8.12
N VAL A 228 -10.00 13.56 6.82
CA VAL A 228 -11.10 14.38 6.34
C VAL A 228 -12.43 13.65 6.47
N PRO A 229 -13.47 14.22 7.12
CA PRO A 229 -14.78 13.58 7.28
C PRO A 229 -15.61 13.57 5.99
N TYR A 230 -14.97 13.63 4.84
CA TYR A 230 -15.61 13.46 3.53
C TYR A 230 -15.94 11.99 3.29
N VAL A 231 -17.18 11.70 2.97
CA VAL A 231 -17.64 10.36 2.63
C VAL A 231 -17.45 10.11 1.14
N TYR A 232 -16.63 9.14 0.78
CA TYR A 232 -16.51 8.72 -0.62
C TYR A 232 -16.93 7.26 -0.79
N PHE A 233 -17.58 6.99 -1.90
CA PHE A 233 -17.99 5.64 -2.25
C PHE A 233 -16.86 4.89 -2.98
N ASN A 234 -16.47 3.74 -2.43
CA ASN A 234 -15.57 2.81 -3.07
C ASN A 234 -16.38 1.75 -3.81
N PHE A 235 -16.45 1.86 -5.14
CA PHE A 235 -17.25 0.98 -5.99
C PHE A 235 -16.72 -0.47 -6.05
N GLU A 236 -15.45 -0.70 -5.78
CA GLU A 236 -14.87 -2.06 -5.78
C GLU A 236 -15.31 -2.86 -4.56
N ARG A 237 -15.54 -2.17 -3.43
CA ARG A 237 -15.98 -2.76 -2.17
C ARG A 237 -17.47 -2.61 -1.92
N ASP A 238 -18.16 -1.85 -2.77
CA ASP A 238 -19.55 -1.43 -2.54
C ASP A 238 -19.75 -0.82 -1.14
N ALA A 239 -18.88 0.07 -0.75
CA ALA A 239 -18.82 0.61 0.59
C ALA A 239 -18.46 2.10 0.61
N ASN A 240 -18.98 2.81 1.60
CA ASN A 240 -18.56 4.17 1.91
C ASN A 240 -17.30 4.14 2.79
N ILE A 241 -16.41 5.10 2.58
CA ILE A 241 -15.24 5.32 3.41
C ILE A 241 -15.25 6.76 3.88
N VAL A 242 -15.06 6.97 5.18
CA VAL A 242 -15.02 8.29 5.82
C VAL A 242 -13.76 8.44 6.66
N GLY A 243 -13.10 9.59 6.58
CA GLY A 243 -11.93 9.88 7.42
C GLY A 243 -12.30 10.18 8.87
N ASN A 244 -11.30 10.13 9.74
CA ASN A 244 -11.43 10.36 11.18
C ASN A 244 -10.47 11.46 11.63
N THR A 245 -11.02 12.59 12.10
CA THR A 245 -10.23 13.74 12.57
C THR A 245 -9.47 13.51 13.86
N GLU A 246 -9.78 12.43 14.59
CA GLU A 246 -9.13 12.10 15.86
C GLU A 246 -7.85 11.24 15.70
N LEU A 247 -7.47 10.93 14.46
CA LEU A 247 -6.28 10.14 14.19
C LEU A 247 -5.01 10.80 14.70
N LYS A 248 -4.17 9.97 15.32
CA LYS A 248 -2.83 10.31 15.81
C LYS A 248 -1.76 9.74 14.88
N ASN A 249 -0.55 10.29 14.99
CA ASN A 249 0.61 9.68 14.35
C ASN A 249 0.86 8.28 14.91
N ALA A 250 1.14 7.33 14.02
CA ALA A 250 1.62 6.01 14.37
C ALA A 250 3.14 5.96 14.33
N TYR A 251 3.77 5.28 15.29
CA TYR A 251 5.21 5.15 15.37
C TYR A 251 5.61 3.69 15.25
N ALA A 252 6.76 3.43 14.62
CA ALA A 252 7.31 2.10 14.51
C ALA A 252 8.77 2.09 14.98
N ASP A 253 9.09 1.20 15.91
CA ASP A 253 10.43 0.84 16.31
C ASP A 253 10.82 -0.44 15.55
N ASN A 254 11.88 -0.36 14.75
CA ASN A 254 12.33 -1.44 13.87
C ASN A 254 13.68 -1.95 14.34
N ILE A 255 13.82 -3.27 14.46
CA ILE A 255 15.08 -3.97 14.79
C ILE A 255 15.31 -5.04 13.74
N ASP A 256 16.50 -5.05 13.15
CA ASP A 256 16.92 -5.99 12.12
C ASP A 256 18.26 -6.60 12.49
N LEU A 257 18.40 -7.91 12.26
CA LEU A 257 19.66 -8.64 12.36
C LEU A 257 19.81 -9.51 11.12
N ARG A 258 20.96 -9.42 10.43
CA ARG A 258 21.19 -10.12 9.17
C ARG A 258 22.62 -10.67 9.11
N TYR A 259 22.73 -11.91 8.70
CA TYR A 259 23.99 -12.55 8.35
C TYR A 259 24.06 -12.75 6.84
N GLU A 260 25.20 -12.41 6.26
CA GLU A 260 25.46 -12.48 4.83
C GLU A 260 26.73 -13.31 4.56
N PHE A 261 26.61 -14.24 3.63
CA PHE A 261 27.71 -15.08 3.17
C PHE A 261 27.88 -14.96 1.66
N TYR A 262 29.06 -14.61 1.22
CA TYR A 262 29.44 -14.42 -0.17
C TYR A 262 30.47 -15.48 -0.59
N PRO A 263 30.03 -16.71 -0.99
CA PRO A 263 30.95 -17.82 -1.27
C PRO A 263 31.88 -17.53 -2.45
N ALA A 264 31.36 -16.93 -3.53
CA ALA A 264 32.08 -16.55 -4.73
C ALA A 264 31.49 -15.28 -5.38
N ALA A 265 32.15 -14.79 -6.42
CA ALA A 265 31.66 -13.64 -7.18
C ALA A 265 30.26 -13.92 -7.76
N GLY A 266 29.29 -13.02 -7.50
CA GLY A 266 27.93 -13.17 -7.94
C GLY A 266 27.07 -14.16 -7.13
N GLU A 267 27.59 -14.74 -6.07
CA GLU A 267 26.89 -15.63 -5.15
C GLU A 267 26.64 -14.97 -3.81
N MET A 268 25.47 -15.19 -3.22
CA MET A 268 25.09 -14.65 -1.94
C MET A 268 24.10 -15.60 -1.24
N ILE A 269 24.29 -15.79 0.05
CA ILE A 269 23.32 -16.43 0.92
C ILE A 269 23.16 -15.53 2.13
N THR A 270 21.94 -15.06 2.36
CA THR A 270 21.63 -14.22 3.52
C THR A 270 20.48 -14.80 4.30
N ILE A 271 20.59 -14.70 5.61
CA ILE A 271 19.50 -14.97 6.53
C ILE A 271 19.34 -13.76 7.45
N GLY A 272 18.12 -13.26 7.55
CA GLY A 272 17.76 -12.13 8.40
C GLY A 272 16.59 -12.44 9.31
N GLY A 273 16.55 -11.77 10.43
CA GLY A 273 15.37 -11.70 11.30
C GLY A 273 15.06 -10.26 11.60
N PHE A 274 13.79 -9.94 11.71
CA PHE A 274 13.33 -8.59 12.07
C PHE A 274 12.24 -8.64 13.13
N TYR A 275 12.16 -7.56 13.89
CA TYR A 275 11.07 -7.27 14.83
C TYR A 275 10.66 -5.82 14.67
N LYS A 276 9.34 -5.58 14.57
CA LYS A 276 8.74 -4.25 14.50
C LYS A 276 7.66 -4.13 15.55
N HIS A 277 7.74 -3.06 16.33
CA HIS A 277 6.71 -2.68 17.27
C HIS A 277 6.07 -1.37 16.84
N PHE A 278 4.75 -1.39 16.66
CA PHE A 278 3.97 -0.24 16.29
C PHE A 278 3.19 0.28 17.50
N LYS A 279 3.31 1.58 17.75
CA LYS A 279 2.49 2.32 18.69
C LYS A 279 1.46 3.13 17.92
N ASP A 280 0.19 3.05 18.35
CA ASP A 280 -0.94 3.75 17.74
C ASP A 280 -1.05 3.49 16.22
N PRO A 281 -0.91 2.25 15.69
CA PRO A 281 -1.00 2.01 14.25
C PRO A 281 -2.38 2.41 13.75
N ILE A 282 -2.40 3.03 12.56
CA ILE A 282 -3.66 3.41 11.90
C ILE A 282 -4.20 2.17 11.19
N GLU A 283 -5.40 1.76 11.57
CA GLU A 283 -6.09 0.60 11.03
C GLU A 283 -7.44 1.01 10.45
N GLU A 284 -7.78 0.40 9.30
CA GLU A 284 -9.14 0.50 8.77
C GLU A 284 -10.07 -0.33 9.65
N THR A 285 -11.19 0.24 10.00
CA THR A 285 -12.21 -0.35 10.85
C THR A 285 -13.59 -0.09 10.26
N TYR A 286 -14.56 -0.86 10.74
CA TYR A 286 -15.95 -0.65 10.35
C TYR A 286 -16.59 0.42 11.23
N ASN A 287 -17.45 1.26 10.62
CA ASN A 287 -18.27 2.22 11.32
C ASN A 287 -19.76 1.89 11.10
N GLU A 288 -20.52 1.75 12.17
CA GLU A 288 -21.97 1.55 12.09
C GLU A 288 -22.66 2.87 11.70
N ALA A 289 -22.97 3.04 10.44
CA ALA A 289 -23.72 4.19 9.96
C ALA A 289 -24.93 3.75 9.13
N GLY A 290 -26.03 3.62 9.81
CA GLY A 290 -27.43 3.60 9.33
C GLY A 290 -27.80 2.72 8.15
N SER A 291 -27.23 2.92 6.98
CA SER A 291 -27.56 2.15 5.77
C SER A 291 -26.32 1.85 4.95
N GLY A 292 -25.90 0.58 4.94
CA GLY A 292 -24.82 0.09 4.13
C GLY A 292 -23.46 -0.03 4.86
N LEU A 293 -22.48 -0.61 4.18
CA LEU A 293 -21.13 -0.76 4.71
C LEU A 293 -20.41 0.59 4.72
N GLN A 294 -19.92 0.98 5.88
CA GLN A 294 -19.09 2.18 6.02
C GLN A 294 -17.80 1.83 6.76
N TYR A 295 -16.68 2.17 6.17
CA TYR A 295 -15.35 2.05 6.78
C TYR A 295 -14.84 3.41 7.24
N THR A 296 -14.01 3.38 8.26
CA THR A 296 -13.28 4.54 8.79
C THR A 296 -11.90 4.09 9.25
N TYR A 297 -11.14 5.00 9.86
CA TYR A 297 -9.80 4.72 10.35
C TYR A 297 -9.71 5.01 11.85
N HIS A 298 -9.07 4.12 12.61
CA HIS A 298 -8.78 4.32 14.01
C HIS A 298 -7.33 3.96 14.34
N ASN A 299 -6.79 4.56 15.39
CA ASN A 299 -5.53 4.08 15.94
C ASN A 299 -5.81 2.86 16.82
N ALA A 300 -5.26 1.71 16.45
CA ALA A 300 -5.22 0.57 17.35
C ALA A 300 -4.21 0.82 18.49
N LYS A 301 -4.29 0.05 19.56
CA LYS A 301 -3.42 0.20 20.72
C LYS A 301 -1.95 -0.01 20.39
N ASN A 302 -1.66 -1.14 19.75
CA ASN A 302 -0.33 -1.50 19.26
C ASN A 302 -0.42 -2.60 18.20
N ALA A 303 0.67 -2.77 17.47
CA ALA A 303 0.86 -3.95 16.65
C ALA A 303 2.31 -4.44 16.75
N GLU A 304 2.50 -5.71 16.50
CA GLU A 304 3.80 -6.35 16.46
C GLU A 304 3.94 -7.14 15.17
N THR A 305 5.13 -7.11 14.60
CA THR A 305 5.48 -7.94 13.45
C THR A 305 6.88 -8.48 13.64
N PHE A 306 7.06 -9.77 13.45
CA PHE A 306 8.38 -10.38 13.40
C PHE A 306 8.45 -11.40 12.28
N GLY A 307 9.63 -11.60 11.76
CA GLY A 307 9.81 -12.52 10.65
C GLY A 307 11.25 -12.93 10.44
N VAL A 308 11.38 -13.91 9.54
CA VAL A 308 12.67 -14.42 9.06
C VAL A 308 12.67 -14.32 7.55
N GLU A 309 13.79 -13.89 6.99
CA GLU A 309 14.01 -13.72 5.56
C GLU A 309 15.22 -14.55 5.12
N LEU A 310 15.12 -15.15 3.96
CA LEU A 310 16.19 -15.91 3.31
C LEU A 310 16.35 -15.39 1.88
N ASP A 311 17.58 -14.98 1.52
CA ASP A 311 17.95 -14.68 0.14
C ASP A 311 19.08 -15.60 -0.28
N VAL A 312 18.93 -16.24 -1.42
CA VAL A 312 19.92 -17.12 -2.01
C VAL A 312 20.16 -16.74 -3.46
N ARG A 313 21.41 -16.54 -3.83
CA ARG A 313 21.85 -16.49 -5.21
C ARG A 313 23.04 -17.43 -5.36
N LYS A 314 22.91 -18.46 -6.18
CA LYS A 314 23.91 -19.51 -6.33
C LYS A 314 24.05 -19.90 -7.79
N ASN A 315 25.29 -19.88 -8.28
CA ASN A 315 25.64 -20.46 -9.59
C ASN A 315 25.64 -21.99 -9.51
N LEU A 316 25.10 -22.64 -10.54
CA LEU A 316 24.90 -24.08 -10.57
C LEU A 316 25.99 -24.80 -11.37
N ASP A 317 27.12 -24.13 -11.63
CA ASP A 317 28.29 -24.73 -12.34
C ASP A 317 28.81 -25.98 -11.65
N PHE A 318 28.71 -26.06 -10.31
CA PHE A 318 29.16 -27.18 -9.49
C PHE A 318 28.41 -28.50 -9.76
N ILE A 319 27.19 -28.43 -10.35
CA ILE A 319 26.42 -29.59 -10.81
C ILE A 319 26.41 -29.72 -12.34
N GLY A 320 27.29 -29.00 -13.04
CA GLY A 320 27.43 -29.05 -14.51
C GLY A 320 26.47 -28.14 -15.29
N LEU A 321 25.60 -27.36 -14.62
CA LEU A 321 24.70 -26.41 -15.27
C LEU A 321 25.39 -25.05 -15.46
N ARG A 322 26.29 -24.99 -16.45
CA ARG A 322 27.09 -23.80 -16.74
C ARG A 322 26.22 -22.64 -17.18
N GLY A 323 26.48 -21.48 -16.60
CA GLY A 323 25.75 -20.25 -16.90
C GLY A 323 24.32 -20.19 -16.30
N VAL A 324 23.95 -21.17 -15.48
CA VAL A 324 22.68 -21.15 -14.75
C VAL A 324 22.91 -20.69 -13.32
N SER A 325 22.10 -19.71 -12.88
CA SER A 325 22.04 -19.26 -11.49
C SER A 325 20.66 -19.54 -10.92
N PHE A 326 20.60 -20.05 -9.71
CA PHE A 326 19.39 -20.13 -8.90
C PHE A 326 19.29 -18.90 -8.03
N VAL A 327 18.09 -18.30 -7.94
CA VAL A 327 17.77 -17.19 -7.07
C VAL A 327 16.52 -17.56 -6.28
N CYS A 328 16.55 -17.33 -4.97
CA CYS A 328 15.41 -17.53 -4.11
C CYS A 328 15.37 -16.41 -3.06
N ASN A 329 14.20 -15.81 -2.89
CA ASN A 329 13.88 -14.90 -1.81
C ASN A 329 12.63 -15.45 -1.12
N ALA A 330 12.71 -15.73 0.18
CA ALA A 330 11.61 -16.25 0.96
C ALA A 330 11.51 -15.52 2.29
N ALA A 331 10.30 -15.21 2.70
CA ALA A 331 10.00 -14.60 3.99
C ALA A 331 8.88 -15.35 4.69
N TYR A 332 9.00 -15.48 6.00
CA TYR A 332 7.91 -15.85 6.90
C TYR A 332 7.70 -14.72 7.88
N VAL A 333 6.47 -14.25 8.00
CA VAL A 333 6.10 -13.06 8.77
C VAL A 333 4.91 -13.36 9.65
N TYR A 334 5.06 -13.16 10.94
CA TYR A 334 3.96 -13.13 11.89
C TYR A 334 3.62 -11.66 12.20
N SER A 335 2.33 -11.33 12.21
CA SER A 335 1.85 -10.01 12.64
C SER A 335 0.62 -10.13 13.51
N ARG A 336 0.45 -9.18 14.43
CA ARG A 336 -0.74 -9.05 15.26
C ARG A 336 -0.98 -7.59 15.62
N VAL A 337 -2.17 -7.11 15.34
CA VAL A 337 -2.69 -5.84 15.84
C VAL A 337 -3.59 -6.12 17.04
N ARG A 338 -3.48 -5.26 18.06
CA ARG A 338 -4.28 -5.31 19.28
C ARG A 338 -5.03 -3.99 19.44
N PHE A 339 -6.29 -4.11 19.78
CA PHE A 339 -7.16 -2.97 20.04
C PHE A 339 -7.29 -2.70 21.53
N GLU A 340 -7.88 -1.57 21.92
CA GLU A 340 -8.13 -1.25 23.32
C GLU A 340 -9.21 -2.18 23.90
N GLU A 341 -9.15 -2.39 25.21
CA GLU A 341 -10.16 -3.19 25.90
C GLU A 341 -11.53 -2.51 25.78
N GLY A 342 -12.52 -3.28 25.30
CA GLY A 342 -13.87 -2.75 25.03
C GLY A 342 -14.06 -2.15 23.64
N ALA A 343 -13.01 -2.09 22.80
CA ALA A 343 -13.19 -1.75 21.40
C ALA A 343 -14.07 -2.81 20.70
N PRO A 344 -14.88 -2.41 19.71
CA PRO A 344 -15.66 -3.40 18.93
C PRO A 344 -14.76 -4.31 18.12
N GLU A 345 -13.59 -3.82 17.68
CA GLU A 345 -12.64 -4.58 16.87
C GLU A 345 -11.95 -5.67 17.70
N ARG A 346 -11.54 -6.74 17.01
CA ARG A 346 -10.81 -7.86 17.59
C ARG A 346 -9.38 -7.93 17.14
N ASP A 347 -8.51 -8.41 18.03
CA ASP A 347 -7.14 -8.74 17.71
C ASP A 347 -7.05 -9.66 16.48
N ARG A 348 -6.27 -9.25 15.49
CA ARG A 348 -6.12 -9.95 14.21
C ARG A 348 -4.71 -9.77 13.64
N PRO A 349 -4.31 -10.49 12.59
CA PRO A 349 -3.15 -10.12 11.79
C PRO A 349 -3.33 -8.72 11.18
N LEU A 350 -2.23 -8.02 10.90
CA LEU A 350 -2.29 -6.76 10.15
C LEU A 350 -2.94 -6.97 8.77
N ALA A 351 -3.86 -6.08 8.41
CA ALA A 351 -4.47 -6.10 7.09
C ALA A 351 -3.40 -5.93 6.00
N GLY A 352 -3.54 -6.64 4.89
CA GLY A 352 -2.57 -6.65 3.80
C GLY A 352 -1.31 -7.48 4.05
N GLN A 353 -1.03 -7.91 5.29
CA GLN A 353 0.17 -8.69 5.61
C GLN A 353 -0.03 -10.18 5.31
N SER A 354 0.78 -10.70 4.39
CA SER A 354 0.85 -12.14 4.12
C SER A 354 1.78 -12.83 5.12
N PRO A 355 1.44 -14.05 5.61
CA PRO A 355 2.30 -14.79 6.52
C PRO A 355 3.54 -15.37 5.84
N TYR A 356 3.56 -15.48 4.53
CA TYR A 356 4.74 -15.90 3.78
C TYR A 356 4.74 -15.36 2.36
N LEU A 357 5.96 -15.19 1.85
CA LEU A 357 6.26 -14.84 0.46
C LEU A 357 7.38 -15.74 -0.03
N VAL A 358 7.27 -16.25 -1.25
CA VAL A 358 8.33 -17.02 -1.90
C VAL A 358 8.48 -16.56 -3.34
N ASN A 359 9.69 -16.13 -3.69
CA ASN A 359 10.12 -15.90 -5.06
C ASN A 359 11.27 -16.84 -5.34
N ALA A 360 11.19 -17.65 -6.37
CA ALA A 360 12.27 -18.55 -6.75
C ALA A 360 12.42 -18.59 -8.27
N GLY A 361 13.64 -18.69 -8.76
CA GLY A 361 13.84 -18.69 -10.20
C GLY A 361 15.20 -19.17 -10.62
N PHE A 362 15.28 -19.43 -11.92
CA PHE A 362 16.51 -19.78 -12.61
C PHE A 362 16.81 -18.72 -13.66
N PHE A 363 18.05 -18.28 -13.70
CA PHE A 363 18.57 -17.36 -14.70
C PHE A 363 19.65 -18.10 -15.49
N TYR A 364 19.50 -18.14 -16.79
CA TYR A 364 20.50 -18.66 -17.70
C TYR A 364 21.13 -17.52 -18.47
N GLN A 365 22.45 -17.48 -18.51
CA GLN A 365 23.22 -16.51 -19.28
C GLN A 365 24.36 -17.19 -20.03
N TYR A 366 24.37 -16.99 -21.35
CA TYR A 366 25.43 -17.48 -22.21
C TYR A 366 25.96 -16.31 -23.07
N ASP A 367 27.00 -15.67 -22.54
CA ASP A 367 27.55 -14.44 -23.10
C ASP A 367 28.11 -14.59 -24.51
N ASP A 368 28.80 -15.67 -24.81
CA ASP A 368 29.41 -15.93 -26.13
C ASP A 368 28.35 -15.96 -27.24
N LYS A 369 27.16 -16.41 -26.94
CA LYS A 369 26.04 -16.44 -27.88
C LYS A 369 25.03 -15.30 -27.66
N GLY A 370 25.26 -14.46 -26.65
CA GLY A 370 24.34 -13.37 -26.30
C GLY A 370 22.92 -13.86 -25.97
N ILE A 371 22.81 -15.01 -25.28
CA ILE A 371 21.52 -15.57 -24.88
C ILE A 371 21.34 -15.34 -23.39
N SER A 372 20.17 -14.87 -22.99
CA SER A 372 19.71 -14.92 -21.61
C SER A 372 18.27 -15.41 -21.54
N ALA A 373 17.95 -16.15 -20.50
CA ALA A 373 16.61 -16.61 -20.19
C ALA A 373 16.38 -16.59 -18.68
N SER A 374 15.15 -16.35 -18.26
CA SER A 374 14.76 -16.50 -16.86
C SER A 374 13.44 -17.22 -16.72
N PHE A 375 13.33 -17.96 -15.66
CA PHE A 375 12.12 -18.65 -15.23
C PHE A 375 11.89 -18.27 -13.77
N LEU A 376 10.78 -17.57 -13.49
CA LEU A 376 10.49 -17.01 -12.18
C LEU A 376 9.15 -17.52 -11.67
N TYR A 377 9.15 -18.03 -10.45
CA TYR A 377 7.98 -18.44 -9.71
C TYR A 377 7.77 -17.51 -8.53
N ASN A 378 6.54 -17.05 -8.34
CA ASN A 378 6.10 -16.26 -7.18
C ASN A 378 4.91 -16.92 -6.51
N ARG A 379 4.92 -16.92 -5.17
CA ARG A 379 3.77 -17.27 -4.34
C ARG A 379 3.71 -16.37 -3.13
N ILE A 380 2.51 -15.81 -2.91
CA ILE A 380 2.17 -15.03 -1.71
C ILE A 380 1.09 -15.78 -0.92
N GLY A 381 1.17 -15.75 0.41
CA GLY A 381 0.21 -16.39 1.30
C GLY A 381 -1.12 -15.65 1.40
N LYS A 382 -2.09 -16.26 2.08
CA LYS A 382 -3.39 -15.67 2.39
C LYS A 382 -3.23 -14.40 3.24
N ARG A 383 -3.93 -13.30 2.88
CA ARG A 383 -3.91 -12.05 3.63
C ARG A 383 -5.30 -11.44 3.73
N ILE A 384 -5.54 -10.66 4.77
CA ILE A 384 -6.78 -9.87 4.91
C ILE A 384 -6.75 -8.78 3.85
N GLU A 385 -7.74 -8.74 2.98
CA GLU A 385 -7.93 -7.68 2.00
C GLU A 385 -8.87 -6.61 2.55
N SER A 386 -9.95 -7.04 3.24
CA SER A 386 -10.91 -6.14 3.86
C SER A 386 -11.27 -6.67 5.24
N VAL A 387 -11.30 -5.79 6.22
CA VAL A 387 -11.68 -6.17 7.58
C VAL A 387 -13.18 -6.44 7.67
N GLY A 388 -13.53 -7.42 8.48
CA GLY A 388 -14.92 -7.76 8.77
C GLY A 388 -15.56 -6.82 9.80
N VAL A 389 -16.81 -7.10 10.10
CA VAL A 389 -17.60 -6.35 11.09
C VAL A 389 -17.78 -7.24 12.31
N PRO A 390 -17.16 -6.94 13.44
CA PRO A 390 -17.44 -7.64 14.69
C PRO A 390 -18.81 -7.22 15.23
N MET A 391 -19.63 -8.18 15.59
CA MET A 391 -20.95 -7.96 16.17
C MET A 391 -20.95 -8.32 17.66
N GLN A 392 -21.94 -7.82 18.41
CA GLN A 392 -22.07 -8.19 19.82
C GLN A 392 -22.21 -9.70 20.01
N ASN A 393 -22.95 -10.35 19.12
CA ASN A 393 -23.01 -11.80 19.04
C ASN A 393 -22.03 -12.31 18.00
N GLN A 394 -21.02 -13.06 18.41
CA GLN A 394 -19.96 -13.59 17.53
C GLN A 394 -20.47 -14.47 16.38
N ASN A 395 -21.66 -15.05 16.49
CA ASN A 395 -22.26 -15.82 15.41
C ASN A 395 -22.84 -14.95 14.28
N GLU A 396 -22.95 -13.64 14.53
CA GLU A 396 -23.44 -12.64 13.59
C GLU A 396 -22.32 -11.82 12.97
N ASP A 397 -21.04 -12.10 13.36
CA ASP A 397 -19.89 -11.42 12.78
C ASP A 397 -19.90 -11.54 11.26
N ILE A 398 -19.64 -10.44 10.57
CA ILE A 398 -19.24 -10.46 9.16
C ILE A 398 -17.73 -10.74 9.15
N PRO A 399 -17.27 -11.89 8.63
CA PRO A 399 -15.86 -12.23 8.66
C PRO A 399 -15.02 -11.35 7.74
N ASP A 400 -13.71 -11.28 8.02
CA ASP A 400 -12.74 -10.67 7.12
C ASP A 400 -12.81 -11.29 5.71
N ILE A 401 -12.58 -10.47 4.69
CA ILE A 401 -12.35 -10.92 3.32
C ILE A 401 -10.86 -11.17 3.14
N TYR A 402 -10.54 -12.37 2.69
CA TYR A 402 -9.16 -12.79 2.44
C TYR A 402 -8.87 -12.89 0.95
N GLU A 403 -7.78 -12.28 0.51
CA GLU A 403 -7.14 -12.64 -0.75
C GLU A 403 -6.43 -13.98 -0.56
N MET A 404 -6.79 -14.95 -1.41
CA MET A 404 -6.27 -16.32 -1.32
C MET A 404 -4.89 -16.45 -1.96
N PRO A 405 -4.07 -17.43 -1.51
CA PRO A 405 -2.74 -17.64 -2.08
C PRO A 405 -2.80 -17.86 -3.59
N ARG A 406 -1.92 -17.17 -4.32
CA ARG A 406 -1.81 -17.29 -5.77
C ARG A 406 -0.41 -17.69 -6.18
N ASN A 407 -0.32 -18.50 -7.24
CA ASN A 407 0.93 -18.84 -7.91
C ASN A 407 1.04 -18.03 -9.20
N SER A 408 2.20 -17.43 -9.45
CA SER A 408 2.55 -16.80 -10.73
C SER A 408 3.82 -17.41 -11.28
N LEU A 409 3.90 -17.53 -12.59
CA LEU A 409 5.05 -18.08 -13.30
C LEU A 409 5.33 -17.20 -14.52
N ASP A 410 6.57 -16.68 -14.58
CA ASP A 410 7.03 -15.80 -15.63
C ASP A 410 8.23 -16.43 -16.35
N LEU A 411 8.26 -16.28 -17.66
CA LEU A 411 9.36 -16.68 -18.53
C LEU A 411 9.84 -15.47 -19.33
N THR A 412 11.16 -15.25 -19.35
CA THR A 412 11.76 -14.26 -20.25
C THR A 412 12.86 -14.89 -21.07
N PHE A 413 13.03 -14.37 -22.28
CA PHE A 413 14.10 -14.77 -23.18
C PHE A 413 14.66 -13.53 -23.88
N SER A 414 15.99 -13.47 -24.02
CA SER A 414 16.65 -12.42 -24.79
C SER A 414 17.77 -13.02 -25.63
N LYS A 415 17.92 -12.50 -26.86
CA LYS A 415 18.96 -12.88 -27.79
C LYS A 415 19.60 -11.66 -28.41
N LYS A 416 20.91 -11.49 -28.20
CA LYS A 416 21.71 -10.51 -28.93
C LYS A 416 22.17 -11.09 -30.27
N ILE A 417 21.95 -10.37 -31.34
CA ILE A 417 22.36 -10.72 -32.70
C ILE A 417 23.39 -9.68 -33.14
N GLY A 418 24.64 -10.11 -33.18
CA GLY A 418 25.76 -9.18 -33.38
C GLY A 418 25.87 -8.16 -32.24
N LYS A 419 26.28 -6.92 -32.58
CA LYS A 419 26.45 -5.82 -31.63
C LYS A 419 25.26 -4.84 -31.63
N ILE A 420 24.38 -4.97 -32.61
CA ILE A 420 23.36 -3.96 -32.92
C ILE A 420 21.96 -4.37 -32.48
N VAL A 421 21.58 -5.63 -32.63
CA VAL A 421 20.20 -6.09 -32.45
C VAL A 421 20.06 -6.92 -31.18
N GLU A 422 19.07 -6.62 -30.37
CA GLU A 422 18.65 -7.47 -29.26
C GLU A 422 17.14 -7.75 -29.36
N VAL A 423 16.77 -9.02 -29.44
CA VAL A 423 15.39 -9.49 -29.45
C VAL A 423 15.03 -9.96 -28.04
N LYS A 424 13.91 -9.51 -27.50
CA LYS A 424 13.37 -9.90 -26.19
C LYS A 424 11.98 -10.47 -26.36
N ALA A 425 11.68 -11.52 -25.64
CA ALA A 425 10.34 -12.08 -25.50
C ALA A 425 10.06 -12.38 -24.04
N GLY A 426 8.84 -12.15 -23.60
CA GLY A 426 8.40 -12.40 -22.23
C GLY A 426 6.98 -12.95 -22.21
N ILE A 427 6.73 -13.86 -21.29
CA ILE A 427 5.40 -14.35 -20.95
C ILE A 427 5.27 -14.17 -19.44
N GLN A 428 4.30 -13.35 -19.01
CA GLN A 428 4.00 -13.12 -17.59
C GLN A 428 2.71 -13.86 -17.23
N ASP A 429 2.67 -14.34 -16.01
CA ASP A 429 1.54 -15.08 -15.44
C ASP A 429 1.08 -16.26 -16.30
N MET A 430 2.03 -17.08 -16.77
CA MET A 430 1.77 -18.27 -17.61
C MET A 430 0.73 -19.22 -17.04
N LEU A 431 0.62 -19.29 -15.72
CA LEU A 431 -0.36 -20.15 -15.03
C LEU A 431 -1.77 -19.58 -15.11
N ASN A 432 -1.89 -18.28 -15.36
CA ASN A 432 -3.18 -17.56 -15.35
C ASN A 432 -4.06 -17.99 -14.17
N SER A 433 -3.43 -18.09 -12.99
CA SER A 433 -4.10 -18.56 -11.77
C SER A 433 -5.17 -17.58 -11.36
N LYS A 434 -6.30 -18.08 -10.87
CA LYS A 434 -7.37 -17.22 -10.36
C LYS A 434 -6.87 -16.37 -9.18
N VAL A 435 -7.29 -15.11 -9.16
CA VAL A 435 -7.32 -14.28 -7.96
C VAL A 435 -8.67 -14.54 -7.32
N GLU A 436 -8.69 -14.99 -6.07
CA GLU A 436 -9.91 -15.33 -5.35
C GLU A 436 -9.94 -14.58 -4.01
N TYR A 437 -11.10 -14.01 -3.70
CA TYR A 437 -11.40 -13.37 -2.43
C TYR A 437 -12.49 -14.16 -1.73
N LYS A 438 -12.23 -14.57 -0.50
CA LYS A 438 -13.12 -15.48 0.25
C LYS A 438 -13.35 -14.99 1.67
N GLN A 439 -14.50 -15.30 2.20
CA GLN A 439 -14.83 -15.20 3.63
C GLN A 439 -14.97 -16.59 4.24
N PHE A 440 -14.70 -16.69 5.54
CA PHE A 440 -14.77 -17.92 6.32
C PHE A 440 -15.73 -17.71 7.49
N VAL A 441 -17.00 -18.04 7.26
CA VAL A 441 -18.07 -17.88 8.25
C VAL A 441 -18.00 -19.02 9.26
N LYS A 442 -17.81 -18.69 10.54
CA LYS A 442 -17.86 -19.66 11.64
C LYS A 442 -19.30 -19.81 12.09
N LEU A 443 -19.80 -21.01 11.98
CA LEU A 443 -21.15 -21.35 12.38
C LEU A 443 -21.09 -22.21 13.65
N THR A 444 -21.96 -21.90 14.63
CA THR A 444 -22.16 -22.74 15.80
C THR A 444 -23.59 -23.29 15.74
N ASP A 445 -23.75 -24.59 15.73
CA ASP A 445 -25.08 -25.23 15.74
C ASP A 445 -25.73 -25.16 17.14
N ASP A 446 -27.00 -25.51 17.22
CA ASP A 446 -27.77 -25.50 18.47
C ASP A 446 -27.22 -26.46 19.55
N LYS A 447 -26.30 -27.35 19.18
CA LYS A 447 -25.63 -28.31 20.08
C LYS A 447 -24.22 -27.91 20.44
N GLY A 448 -23.77 -26.68 20.01
CA GLY A 448 -22.42 -26.17 20.24
C GLY A 448 -21.37 -26.74 19.28
N GLY A 449 -21.76 -27.47 18.24
CA GLY A 449 -20.89 -27.95 17.18
C GLY A 449 -20.40 -26.74 16.32
N LYS A 450 -19.08 -26.65 16.11
CA LYS A 450 -18.47 -25.57 15.33
C LYS A 450 -18.18 -26.08 13.93
N SER A 451 -18.63 -25.34 12.92
CA SER A 451 -18.29 -25.55 11.51
C SER A 451 -17.80 -24.25 10.87
N GLU A 452 -17.05 -24.35 9.78
CA GLU A 452 -16.61 -23.21 9.00
C GLU A 452 -17.16 -23.37 7.58
N ARG A 453 -17.83 -22.34 7.08
CA ARG A 453 -18.33 -22.27 5.71
C ARG A 453 -17.52 -21.26 4.92
N GLU A 454 -16.92 -21.72 3.83
CA GLU A 454 -16.24 -20.88 2.86
C GLU A 454 -17.27 -20.23 1.92
N GLN A 455 -17.13 -18.92 1.70
CA GLN A 455 -17.93 -18.15 0.76
C GLN A 455 -17.00 -17.43 -0.21
N LEU A 456 -17.20 -17.65 -1.51
CA LEU A 456 -16.51 -16.92 -2.57
C LEU A 456 -17.17 -15.54 -2.74
N ILE A 457 -16.39 -14.47 -2.55
CA ILE A 457 -16.84 -13.09 -2.69
C ILE A 457 -16.58 -12.58 -4.11
N ARG A 458 -15.34 -12.78 -4.60
CA ARG A 458 -14.93 -12.33 -5.93
C ARG A 458 -13.87 -13.27 -6.49
N SER A 459 -13.93 -13.52 -7.79
CA SER A 459 -12.91 -14.29 -8.50
C SER A 459 -12.74 -13.78 -9.92
N TYR A 460 -11.49 -13.67 -10.36
CA TYR A 460 -11.17 -13.33 -11.74
C TYR A 460 -9.82 -13.94 -12.16
N ARG A 461 -9.55 -13.95 -13.47
CA ARG A 461 -8.25 -14.30 -14.04
C ARG A 461 -7.62 -13.06 -14.66
N PRO A 462 -6.39 -12.67 -14.29
CA PRO A 462 -5.73 -11.48 -14.87
C PRO A 462 -5.42 -11.60 -16.36
N GLY A 463 -5.30 -12.83 -16.84
CA GLY A 463 -4.82 -13.13 -18.18
C GLY A 463 -3.33 -13.44 -18.21
N VAL A 464 -2.86 -13.84 -19.40
CA VAL A 464 -1.44 -14.04 -19.69
C VAL A 464 -0.97 -12.87 -20.54
N ASP A 465 0.10 -12.20 -20.11
CA ASP A 465 0.71 -11.12 -20.88
C ASP A 465 1.88 -11.65 -21.70
N ILE A 466 1.87 -11.39 -23.00
CA ILE A 466 2.95 -11.78 -23.92
C ILE A 466 3.52 -10.50 -24.54
N ASN A 467 4.81 -10.29 -24.34
CA ASN A 467 5.51 -9.16 -24.92
C ASN A 467 6.67 -9.61 -25.79
N VAL A 468 6.87 -8.91 -26.91
CA VAL A 468 8.00 -9.09 -27.81
C VAL A 468 8.55 -7.73 -28.17
N GLY A 469 9.86 -7.56 -28.04
CA GLY A 469 10.55 -6.31 -28.30
C GLY A 469 11.84 -6.51 -29.10
N VAL A 470 12.19 -5.53 -29.90
CA VAL A 470 13.46 -5.45 -30.60
C VAL A 470 14.13 -4.13 -30.21
N SER A 471 15.35 -4.21 -29.70
CA SER A 471 16.19 -3.05 -29.41
C SER A 471 17.31 -2.94 -30.41
N LEU A 472 17.52 -1.76 -30.96
CA LEU A 472 18.62 -1.43 -31.85
C LEU A 472 19.60 -0.51 -31.12
N ARG A 473 20.89 -0.82 -31.17
CA ARG A 473 21.98 0.02 -30.62
C ARG A 473 22.88 0.46 -31.78
N PHE A 474 22.96 1.76 -31.97
CA PHE A 474 23.81 2.40 -32.98
C PHE A 474 25.07 2.99 -32.37
#